data_5b105ba2bfcf23d0597ac996a19bbc5f
#
_entry.id   5b105ba2bfcf23d0597ac996a19bbc5f
#
_cell.length_a   1.000
_cell.length_b   1.000
_cell.length_c   1.000
_cell.angle_alpha   90.00
_cell.angle_beta   90.00
_cell.angle_gamma   90.00
#
_symmetry.space_group_name_H-M   'P 1'
#
loop_
_entity.id
_entity.type
_entity.pdbx_description
1 polymer ?
#
loop_
_entity_poly.entity_id
_entity_poly.type
_entity_poly.pdbx_seq_one_letter_code
_entity_poly.pdbx_strand_id
1 'polypeptide(L)'
;EHSITYGAVNGIFKGLELKNKNEIGILQIDAHADLREKYENEVHSHASVMYLLSEEKYKIAQCGVRALSKEEEDNRKKFQITSFSVEEINKSSELSLPEHFPKKVYISFDLDGLDPSIMPATGTPVPGGLGFNESLELIQKLIKDRGIVGFDVVELSPIKGFLAYDFTAATLVY
;
A
#
# COMPACT_ATOMS: atom_id res chain seq x y z
N GLU A 1 -5.23 9.71 5.93
CA GLU A 1 -6.34 9.26 5.09
C GLU A 1 -5.78 8.82 3.73
N HIS A 2 -6.12 7.58 3.29
CA HIS A 2 -5.43 6.90 2.18
C HIS A 2 -5.71 7.54 0.80
N SER A 3 -6.81 8.27 0.63
CA SER A 3 -7.15 8.92 -0.65
C SER A 3 -6.11 9.92 -1.14
N ILE A 4 -5.22 10.43 -0.27
CA ILE A 4 -4.15 11.37 -0.67
C ILE A 4 -3.17 10.75 -1.66
N THR A 5 -2.98 9.43 -1.61
CA THR A 5 -2.06 8.68 -2.49
C THR A 5 -2.38 8.89 -3.97
N TYR A 6 -3.67 9.00 -4.32
CA TYR A 6 -4.08 9.29 -5.70
C TYR A 6 -3.49 10.60 -6.23
N GLY A 7 -3.59 11.66 -5.43
CA GLY A 7 -3.03 12.97 -5.78
C GLY A 7 -1.51 12.98 -5.82
N ALA A 8 -0.87 12.31 -4.85
CA ALA A 8 0.58 12.23 -4.73
C ALA A 8 1.22 11.49 -5.92
N VAL A 9 0.71 10.31 -6.27
CA VAL A 9 1.20 9.52 -7.42
C VAL A 9 1.02 10.28 -8.73
N ASN A 10 -0.14 10.90 -8.94
CA ASN A 10 -0.39 11.71 -10.14
C ASN A 10 0.48 12.97 -10.19
N GLY A 11 0.78 13.56 -9.04
CA GLY A 11 1.72 14.68 -8.94
C GLY A 11 3.14 14.28 -9.36
N ILE A 12 3.63 13.15 -8.87
CA ILE A 12 4.95 12.59 -9.23
C ILE A 12 5.00 12.23 -10.72
N PHE A 13 3.96 11.59 -11.24
CA PHE A 13 3.88 11.27 -12.67
C PHE A 13 4.08 12.52 -13.54
N LYS A 14 3.40 13.62 -13.20
CA LYS A 14 3.54 14.90 -13.90
C LYS A 14 4.91 15.53 -13.67
N GLY A 15 5.41 15.54 -12.43
CA GLY A 15 6.69 16.16 -12.08
C GLY A 15 7.90 15.46 -12.73
N LEU A 16 7.80 14.16 -12.98
CA LEU A 16 8.82 13.39 -13.71
C LEU A 16 8.63 13.42 -15.24
N GLU A 17 7.64 14.15 -15.74
CA GLU A 17 7.32 14.28 -17.18
C GLU A 17 7.17 12.92 -17.90
N LEU A 18 6.65 11.92 -17.18
CA LEU A 18 6.46 10.57 -17.72
C LEU A 18 5.34 10.55 -18.77
N LYS A 19 5.45 9.65 -19.73
CA LYS A 19 4.49 9.55 -20.83
C LYS A 19 3.39 8.53 -20.57
N ASN A 20 3.73 7.46 -19.84
CA ASN A 20 2.81 6.36 -19.59
C ASN A 20 2.71 6.10 -18.08
N LYS A 21 1.49 5.96 -17.56
CA LYS A 21 1.22 5.68 -16.15
C LYS A 21 1.88 4.38 -15.65
N ASN A 22 1.98 3.39 -16.52
CA ASN A 22 2.65 2.12 -16.23
C ASN A 22 4.18 2.21 -16.09
N GLU A 23 4.77 3.40 -16.15
CA GLU A 23 6.18 3.62 -15.79
C GLU A 23 6.40 3.74 -14.28
N ILE A 24 5.32 3.95 -13.50
CA ILE A 24 5.34 3.92 -12.04
C ILE A 24 4.59 2.68 -11.55
N GLY A 25 5.24 1.92 -10.67
CA GLY A 25 4.62 0.88 -9.87
C GLY A 25 4.28 1.40 -8.48
N ILE A 26 3.17 0.94 -7.93
CA ILE A 26 2.76 1.27 -6.56
C ILE A 26 2.92 0.01 -5.71
N LEU A 27 3.73 0.10 -4.67
CA LEU A 27 3.85 -0.92 -3.65
C LEU A 27 3.01 -0.50 -2.45
N GLN A 28 1.88 -1.15 -2.26
CA GLN A 28 0.96 -0.91 -1.14
C GLN A 28 1.24 -1.92 -0.02
N ILE A 29 1.45 -1.42 1.19
CA ILE A 29 1.47 -2.20 2.43
C ILE A 29 0.19 -1.84 3.17
N ASP A 30 -0.71 -2.80 3.41
CA ASP A 30 -2.06 -2.50 3.86
C ASP A 30 -2.79 -3.77 4.34
N ALA A 31 -3.71 -3.64 5.27
CA ALA A 31 -4.67 -4.69 5.60
C ALA A 31 -5.81 -4.81 4.58
N HIS A 32 -6.11 -3.71 3.88
CA HIS A 32 -7.23 -3.57 2.95
C HIS A 32 -6.76 -3.53 1.50
N ALA A 33 -7.64 -3.88 0.58
CA ALA A 33 -7.31 -3.86 -0.85
C ALA A 33 -7.51 -2.48 -1.48
N ASP A 34 -8.42 -1.67 -0.94
CA ASP A 34 -8.79 -0.33 -1.44
C ASP A 34 -9.18 -0.32 -2.93
N LEU A 35 -9.82 -1.41 -3.34
CA LEU A 35 -10.21 -1.70 -4.72
C LEU A 35 -11.72 -1.60 -4.96
N ARG A 36 -12.45 -0.92 -4.11
CA ARG A 36 -13.87 -0.64 -4.35
C ARG A 36 -14.01 0.41 -5.44
N GLU A 37 -14.98 0.24 -6.33
CA GLU A 37 -15.29 1.25 -7.34
C GLU A 37 -15.73 2.58 -6.71
N LYS A 38 -16.45 2.50 -5.60
CA LYS A 38 -16.87 3.62 -4.75
C LYS A 38 -17.17 3.17 -3.32
N TYR A 39 -17.06 4.07 -2.38
CA TYR A 39 -17.43 3.84 -0.98
C TYR A 39 -18.38 4.94 -0.51
N GLU A 40 -19.53 4.60 0.07
CA GLU A 40 -20.57 5.55 0.52
C GLU A 40 -20.97 6.58 -0.56
N ASN A 41 -21.05 6.14 -1.81
CA ASN A 41 -21.28 6.94 -3.03
C ASN A 41 -20.13 7.90 -3.40
N GLU A 42 -19.00 7.85 -2.71
CA GLU A 42 -17.81 8.65 -3.00
C GLU A 42 -16.79 7.81 -3.79
N VAL A 43 -16.37 8.33 -4.95
CA VAL A 43 -15.38 7.67 -5.81
C VAL A 43 -13.95 7.93 -5.30
N HIS A 44 -13.70 9.15 -4.79
CA HIS A 44 -12.40 9.53 -4.25
C HIS A 44 -12.32 9.26 -2.74
N SER A 45 -12.48 8.00 -2.35
CA SER A 45 -12.40 7.56 -0.96
C SER A 45 -11.11 6.77 -0.66
N HIS A 46 -10.80 6.60 0.64
CA HIS A 46 -9.73 5.71 1.08
C HIS A 46 -9.87 4.30 0.50
N ALA A 47 -11.08 3.74 0.50
CA ALA A 47 -11.38 2.38 0.04
C ALA A 47 -11.38 2.21 -1.50
N SER A 48 -11.14 3.30 -2.26
CA SER A 48 -11.20 3.30 -3.73
C SER A 48 -9.89 3.75 -4.39
N VAL A 49 -8.90 4.13 -3.60
CA VAL A 49 -7.67 4.74 -4.12
C VAL A 49 -6.91 3.83 -5.07
N MET A 50 -6.79 2.55 -4.76
CA MET A 50 -6.10 1.57 -5.62
C MET A 50 -6.93 1.19 -6.84
N TYR A 51 -8.27 1.23 -6.74
CA TYR A 51 -9.15 1.08 -7.90
C TYR A 51 -8.90 2.20 -8.91
N LEU A 52 -8.94 3.47 -8.48
CA LEU A 52 -8.72 4.64 -9.34
C LEU A 52 -7.35 4.60 -10.02
N LEU A 53 -6.29 4.31 -9.28
CA LEU A 53 -4.94 4.19 -9.82
C LEU A 53 -4.83 3.04 -10.83
N SER A 54 -5.53 1.92 -10.60
CA SER A 54 -5.58 0.79 -11.54
C SER A 54 -6.32 1.13 -12.83
N GLU A 55 -7.45 1.86 -12.75
CA GLU A 55 -8.17 2.36 -13.94
C GLU A 55 -7.28 3.29 -14.79
N GLU A 56 -6.42 4.07 -14.15
CA GLU A 56 -5.43 4.92 -14.83
C GLU A 56 -4.20 4.14 -15.34
N LYS A 57 -4.17 2.82 -15.20
CA LYS A 57 -3.11 1.91 -15.71
C LYS A 57 -1.79 1.94 -14.93
N TYR A 58 -1.76 2.44 -13.72
CA TYR A 58 -0.64 2.19 -12.83
C TYR A 58 -0.54 0.69 -12.50
N LYS A 59 0.66 0.20 -12.29
CA LYS A 59 0.90 -1.18 -11.84
C LYS A 59 0.95 -1.21 -10.33
N ILE A 60 0.17 -2.12 -9.72
CA ILE A 60 0.06 -2.21 -8.27
C ILE A 60 0.54 -3.58 -7.79
N ALA A 61 1.27 -3.56 -6.69
CA ALA A 61 1.58 -4.73 -5.88
C ALA A 61 1.11 -4.47 -4.45
N GLN A 62 0.35 -5.42 -3.89
CA GLN A 62 -0.24 -5.35 -2.56
C GLN A 62 0.44 -6.35 -1.62
N CYS A 63 0.79 -5.93 -0.42
CA CYS A 63 1.40 -6.74 0.61
C CYS A 63 0.58 -6.67 1.90
N GLY A 64 0.23 -7.81 2.46
CA GLY A 64 -0.42 -7.89 3.76
C GLY A 64 -1.95 -7.83 3.74
N VAL A 65 -2.58 -7.67 2.57
CA VAL A 65 -4.04 -7.58 2.47
C VAL A 65 -4.71 -8.84 2.99
N ARG A 66 -5.61 -8.64 3.96
CA ARG A 66 -6.34 -9.70 4.67
C ARG A 66 -7.81 -9.39 4.93
N ALA A 67 -8.23 -8.15 4.63
CA ALA A 67 -9.62 -7.72 4.63
C ALA A 67 -9.97 -7.17 3.23
N LEU A 68 -10.83 -7.88 2.50
CA LEU A 68 -11.32 -7.47 1.19
C LEU A 68 -12.68 -8.09 0.91
N SER A 69 -13.49 -7.36 0.17
CA SER A 69 -14.81 -7.81 -0.28
C SER A 69 -14.69 -8.69 -1.55
N LYS A 70 -15.81 -9.33 -1.91
CA LYS A 70 -15.87 -10.09 -3.18
C LYS A 70 -15.65 -9.20 -4.41
N GLU A 71 -16.16 -7.98 -4.38
CA GLU A 71 -15.95 -6.98 -5.43
C GLU A 71 -14.46 -6.66 -5.59
N GLU A 72 -13.76 -6.43 -4.48
CA GLU A 72 -12.33 -6.11 -4.50
C GLU A 72 -11.47 -7.28 -5.00
N GLU A 73 -11.85 -8.50 -4.64
CA GLU A 73 -11.21 -9.71 -5.17
C GLU A 73 -11.37 -9.83 -6.70
N ASP A 74 -12.56 -9.51 -7.22
CA ASP A 74 -12.82 -9.52 -8.66
C ASP A 74 -12.07 -8.38 -9.37
N ASN A 75 -11.97 -7.19 -8.76
CA ASN A 75 -11.18 -6.07 -9.26
C ASN A 75 -9.67 -6.37 -9.22
N ARG A 76 -9.18 -7.04 -8.18
CA ARG A 76 -7.79 -7.51 -8.12
C ARG A 76 -7.42 -8.37 -9.33
N LYS A 77 -8.31 -9.31 -9.70
CA LYS A 77 -8.15 -10.15 -10.88
C LYS A 77 -8.26 -9.37 -12.18
N LYS A 78 -9.26 -8.49 -12.30
CA LYS A 78 -9.48 -7.60 -13.46
C LYS A 78 -8.24 -6.79 -13.80
N PHE A 79 -7.62 -6.20 -12.80
CA PHE A 79 -6.44 -5.34 -12.96
C PHE A 79 -5.10 -6.10 -12.92
N GLN A 80 -5.13 -7.42 -12.70
CA GLN A 80 -3.93 -8.26 -12.59
C GLN A 80 -2.95 -7.75 -11.54
N ILE A 81 -3.47 -7.38 -10.37
CA ILE A 81 -2.67 -6.86 -9.26
C ILE A 81 -1.84 -8.00 -8.67
N THR A 82 -0.54 -7.78 -8.54
CA THR A 82 0.35 -8.68 -7.80
C THR A 82 0.01 -8.59 -6.32
N SER A 83 -0.13 -9.70 -5.61
CA SER A 83 -0.39 -9.66 -4.18
C SER A 83 0.44 -10.71 -3.44
N PHE A 84 0.87 -10.34 -2.24
CA PHE A 84 1.59 -11.18 -1.30
C PHE A 84 0.82 -11.19 0.03
N SER A 85 0.29 -12.32 0.41
CA SER A 85 -0.34 -12.50 1.72
C SER A 85 0.70 -12.47 2.85
N VAL A 86 0.27 -12.18 4.08
CA VAL A 86 1.15 -12.25 5.26
C VAL A 86 1.78 -13.65 5.41
N GLU A 87 1.02 -14.69 5.08
CA GLU A 87 1.51 -16.06 5.14
C GLU A 87 2.65 -16.34 4.14
N GLU A 88 2.53 -15.83 2.89
CA GLU A 88 3.57 -15.93 1.87
C GLU A 88 4.80 -15.13 2.26
N ILE A 89 4.60 -13.91 2.80
CA ILE A 89 5.68 -13.05 3.27
C ILE A 89 6.51 -13.74 4.35
N ASN A 90 5.85 -14.37 5.32
CA ASN A 90 6.51 -15.05 6.45
C ASN A 90 7.19 -16.35 6.05
N LYS A 91 6.72 -17.03 5.01
CA LYS A 91 7.26 -18.35 4.60
C LYS A 91 8.36 -18.26 3.54
N SER A 92 8.38 -17.20 2.74
CA SER A 92 9.27 -17.13 1.56
C SER A 92 10.47 -16.21 1.77
N SER A 93 11.66 -16.78 1.65
CA SER A 93 12.91 -16.00 1.57
C SER A 93 13.11 -15.31 0.20
N GLU A 94 12.38 -15.73 -0.84
CA GLU A 94 12.62 -15.35 -2.25
C GLU A 94 11.49 -14.54 -2.88
N LEU A 95 10.78 -13.71 -2.10
CA LEU A 95 9.77 -12.83 -2.64
C LEU A 95 10.40 -11.76 -3.55
N SER A 96 9.82 -11.58 -4.71
CA SER A 96 10.22 -10.54 -5.65
C SER A 96 9.03 -10.01 -6.43
N LEU A 97 9.08 -8.75 -6.82
CA LEU A 97 8.12 -8.20 -7.78
C LEU A 97 8.38 -8.81 -9.17
N PRO A 98 7.34 -9.01 -9.99
CA PRO A 98 7.50 -9.51 -11.35
C PRO A 98 8.52 -8.67 -12.14
N GLU A 99 9.25 -9.30 -13.06
CA GLU A 99 10.27 -8.62 -13.87
C GLU A 99 9.71 -7.41 -14.63
N HIS A 100 8.48 -7.54 -15.12
CA HIS A 100 7.78 -6.48 -15.86
C HIS A 100 7.19 -5.37 -14.95
N PHE A 101 7.30 -5.50 -13.63
CA PHE A 101 6.87 -4.44 -12.70
C PHE A 101 7.80 -3.22 -12.82
N PRO A 102 7.27 -1.98 -12.80
CA PRO A 102 8.05 -0.77 -13.07
C PRO A 102 9.28 -0.61 -12.18
N LYS A 103 10.32 0.02 -12.77
CA LYS A 103 11.56 0.32 -12.03
C LYS A 103 11.44 1.54 -11.11
N LYS A 104 10.47 2.43 -11.37
CA LYS A 104 10.12 3.57 -10.52
C LYS A 104 8.98 3.14 -9.62
N VAL A 105 9.19 3.14 -8.30
CA VAL A 105 8.22 2.64 -7.33
C VAL A 105 7.80 3.75 -6.39
N TYR A 106 6.49 3.94 -6.25
CA TYR A 106 5.89 4.69 -5.17
C TYR A 106 5.48 3.72 -4.07
N ILE A 107 5.82 4.02 -2.83
CA ILE A 107 5.44 3.19 -1.67
C ILE A 107 4.27 3.87 -0.97
N SER A 108 3.15 3.18 -0.85
CA SER A 108 2.02 3.60 -0.02
C SER A 108 1.93 2.68 1.18
N PHE A 109 2.19 3.22 2.36
CA PHE A 109 2.20 2.46 3.60
C PHE A 109 1.01 2.86 4.46
N ASP A 110 -0.03 2.02 4.45
CA ASP A 110 -1.09 2.11 5.44
C ASP A 110 -0.62 1.50 6.76
N LEU A 111 -0.80 2.24 7.86
CA LEU A 111 -0.37 1.79 9.19
C LEU A 111 -1.11 0.56 9.68
N ASP A 112 -2.31 0.27 9.16
CA ASP A 112 -3.05 -0.94 9.50
C ASP A 112 -2.51 -2.21 8.79
N GLY A 113 -1.59 -2.05 7.82
CA GLY A 113 -0.79 -3.16 7.31
C GLY A 113 0.03 -3.85 8.40
N LEU A 114 0.44 -3.09 9.43
CA LEU A 114 1.05 -3.63 10.64
C LEU A 114 0.02 -4.38 11.49
N ASP A 115 0.51 -5.30 12.33
CA ASP A 115 -0.36 -6.00 13.28
C ASP A 115 -0.86 -5.04 14.39
N PRO A 116 -2.14 -5.08 14.78
CA PRO A 116 -2.69 -4.23 15.84
C PRO A 116 -2.01 -4.38 17.20
N SER A 117 -1.26 -5.45 17.44
CA SER A 117 -0.46 -5.61 18.66
C SER A 117 0.68 -4.60 18.77
N ILE A 118 1.11 -4.03 17.63
CA ILE A 118 2.16 -3.01 17.57
C ILE A 118 1.67 -1.66 17.04
N MET A 119 0.61 -1.64 16.23
CA MET A 119 0.02 -0.41 15.67
C MET A 119 -1.52 -0.44 15.73
N PRO A 120 -2.11 -0.29 16.93
CA PRO A 120 -3.57 -0.18 17.06
C PRO A 120 -4.11 1.22 16.73
N ALA A 121 -3.23 2.21 16.49
CA ALA A 121 -3.59 3.61 16.27
C ALA A 121 -3.98 3.88 14.81
N THR A 122 -4.91 3.08 14.28
CA THR A 122 -5.50 3.21 12.93
C THR A 122 -7.02 3.17 13.03
N GLY A 123 -7.72 3.57 11.96
CA GLY A 123 -9.17 3.58 11.93
C GLY A 123 -9.79 2.18 11.89
N THR A 124 -9.17 1.27 11.16
CA THR A 124 -9.69 -0.09 10.86
C THR A 124 -8.65 -1.18 11.07
N PRO A 125 -8.14 -1.36 12.30
CA PRO A 125 -7.10 -2.36 12.58
C PRO A 125 -7.61 -3.78 12.34
N VAL A 126 -6.85 -4.61 11.62
CA VAL A 126 -7.16 -6.01 11.33
C VAL A 126 -6.07 -6.91 11.90
N PRO A 127 -6.38 -7.91 12.75
CA PRO A 127 -5.38 -8.84 13.28
C PRO A 127 -4.67 -9.68 12.22
N GLY A 128 -3.46 -10.15 12.56
CA GLY A 128 -2.63 -10.99 11.69
C GLY A 128 -1.83 -10.18 10.66
N GLY A 129 -1.44 -8.95 11.01
CA GLY A 129 -0.63 -8.06 10.19
C GLY A 129 0.86 -8.33 10.25
N LEU A 130 1.62 -7.45 9.60
CA LEU A 130 3.08 -7.51 9.56
C LEU A 130 3.70 -6.95 10.84
N GLY A 131 4.87 -7.49 11.22
CA GLY A 131 5.76 -6.87 12.20
C GLY A 131 6.46 -5.64 11.62
N PHE A 132 6.93 -4.74 12.49
CA PHE A 132 7.62 -3.51 12.06
C PHE A 132 8.87 -3.82 11.22
N ASN A 133 9.78 -4.63 11.73
CA ASN A 133 11.00 -4.99 11.01
C ASN A 133 10.72 -5.83 9.76
N GLU A 134 9.76 -6.75 9.83
CA GLU A 134 9.32 -7.56 8.70
C GLU A 134 8.85 -6.70 7.52
N SER A 135 8.10 -5.63 7.81
CA SER A 135 7.61 -4.73 6.76
C SER A 135 8.75 -3.94 6.10
N LEU A 136 9.75 -3.49 6.86
CA LEU A 136 10.95 -2.81 6.32
C LEU A 136 11.80 -3.77 5.48
N GLU A 137 12.05 -4.99 5.97
CA GLU A 137 12.80 -6.02 5.24
C GLU A 137 12.08 -6.43 3.95
N LEU A 138 10.74 -6.56 4.00
CA LEU A 138 9.91 -6.82 2.83
C LEU A 138 10.07 -5.74 1.77
N ILE A 139 9.92 -4.47 2.17
CA ILE A 139 10.10 -3.33 1.25
C ILE A 139 11.48 -3.38 0.61
N GLN A 140 12.55 -3.46 1.40
CA GLN A 140 13.93 -3.52 0.90
C GLN A 140 14.12 -4.66 -0.09
N LYS A 141 13.57 -5.84 0.19
CA LYS A 141 13.64 -7.02 -0.68
C LYS A 141 12.92 -6.77 -2.01
N LEU A 142 11.70 -6.26 -1.97
CA LEU A 142 10.86 -6.08 -3.16
C LEU A 142 11.37 -4.96 -4.08
N ILE A 143 12.01 -3.92 -3.52
CA ILE A 143 12.52 -2.79 -4.30
C ILE A 143 14.02 -2.86 -4.62
N LYS A 144 14.71 -3.96 -4.28
CA LYS A 144 16.16 -4.12 -4.38
C LYS A 144 16.78 -3.56 -5.67
N ASP A 145 16.12 -3.75 -6.81
CA ASP A 145 16.60 -3.33 -8.14
C ASP A 145 15.73 -2.19 -8.74
N ARG A 146 15.09 -1.39 -7.88
CA ARG A 146 14.13 -0.33 -8.24
C ARG A 146 14.44 0.96 -7.50
N GLY A 147 14.05 2.08 -8.09
CA GLY A 147 14.18 3.40 -7.47
C GLY A 147 12.86 3.85 -6.85
N ILE A 148 12.92 4.33 -5.61
CA ILE A 148 11.77 4.96 -4.96
C ILE A 148 11.62 6.37 -5.53
N VAL A 149 10.43 6.69 -6.05
CA VAL A 149 10.08 8.02 -6.59
C VAL A 149 9.24 8.85 -5.64
N GLY A 150 8.72 8.23 -4.61
CA GLY A 150 7.96 8.87 -3.53
C GLY A 150 7.36 7.84 -2.61
N PHE A 151 6.86 8.30 -1.49
CA PHE A 151 6.13 7.45 -0.54
C PHE A 151 5.14 8.27 0.27
N ASP A 152 4.19 7.59 0.87
CA ASP A 152 3.34 8.10 1.95
C ASP A 152 3.23 7.08 3.09
N VAL A 153 2.90 7.58 4.27
CA VAL A 153 2.49 6.81 5.44
C VAL A 153 1.13 7.37 5.88
N VAL A 154 0.11 6.54 5.82
CA VAL A 154 -1.28 6.99 5.95
C VAL A 154 -2.03 6.28 7.09
N GLU A 155 -3.24 6.75 7.36
CA GLU A 155 -4.19 6.16 8.30
C GLU A 155 -3.75 6.20 9.79
N LEU A 156 -2.83 7.07 10.17
CA LEU A 156 -2.59 7.31 11.59
C LEU A 156 -3.83 7.94 12.25
N SER A 157 -4.37 7.25 13.24
CA SER A 157 -5.43 7.73 14.11
C SER A 157 -4.90 7.82 15.56
N PRO A 158 -4.33 8.96 15.98
CA PRO A 158 -3.62 9.09 17.25
C PRO A 158 -4.50 8.73 18.45
N ILE A 159 -3.98 7.93 19.37
CA ILE A 159 -4.65 7.58 20.60
C ILE A 159 -4.18 8.53 21.70
N LYS A 160 -5.11 9.30 22.28
CA LYS A 160 -4.79 10.29 23.32
C LYS A 160 -4.01 9.66 24.49
N GLY A 161 -2.82 10.17 24.74
CA GLY A 161 -1.92 9.71 25.82
C GLY A 161 -1.00 8.55 25.45
N PHE A 162 -1.03 8.08 24.19
CA PHE A 162 -0.18 6.98 23.71
C PHE A 162 0.72 7.43 22.55
N LEU A 163 1.70 8.27 22.82
CA LEU A 163 2.63 8.81 21.81
C LEU A 163 3.53 7.75 21.15
N ALA A 164 3.61 6.53 21.70
CA ALA A 164 4.44 5.47 21.13
C ALA A 164 4.05 5.12 19.69
N TYR A 165 2.76 5.17 19.37
CA TYR A 165 2.27 4.86 18.03
C TYR A 165 2.57 5.97 17.02
N ASP A 166 2.48 7.23 17.47
CA ASP A 166 2.90 8.38 16.66
C ASP A 166 4.41 8.27 16.32
N PHE A 167 5.19 7.83 17.33
CA PHE A 167 6.62 7.61 17.15
C PHE A 167 6.92 6.44 16.21
N THR A 168 6.13 5.36 16.26
CA THR A 168 6.25 4.23 15.33
C THR A 168 5.98 4.69 13.89
N ALA A 169 4.92 5.47 13.66
CA ALA A 169 4.62 6.03 12.35
C ALA A 169 5.75 6.95 11.85
N ALA A 170 6.27 7.83 12.72
CA ALA A 170 7.39 8.72 12.39
C ALA A 170 8.67 7.93 12.04
N THR A 171 8.92 6.81 12.73
CA THR A 171 10.10 5.97 12.48
C THR A 171 10.05 5.26 11.13
N LEU A 172 8.86 4.97 10.59
CA LEU A 172 8.71 4.44 9.23
C LEU A 172 9.13 5.44 8.15
N VAL A 173 8.99 6.74 8.45
CA VAL A 173 9.33 7.83 7.51
C VAL A 173 10.82 8.15 7.55
N TYR A 174 11.46 7.96 8.70
CA TYR A 174 12.85 8.30 8.94
C TYR A 174 13.82 7.20 8.51
#